data_fb7f53e70ef92c711db74598e7833d72
#
_entry.id   fb7f53e70ef92c711db74598e7833d72
#
_cell.length_a   1.000
_cell.length_b   1.000
_cell.length_c   1.000
_cell.angle_alpha   90.00
_cell.angle_beta   90.00
_cell.angle_gamma   90.00
#
_symmetry.space_group_name_H-M   'P 1'
#
loop_
_entity.id
_entity.type
_entity.pdbx_description
1 polymer ?
#
loop_
_entity_poly.entity_id
_entity_poly.type
_entity_poly.pdbx_seq_one_letter_code
_entity_poly.pdbx_strand_id
1 'polypeptide(L)'
;LIALLPSIADYRGRLGNDGSTLLAAIEAIQAVETIVANLYVYAGLKNFEDTRISENGARFSEAQGLYSQFQQALAFFSPELLSIPEDTLAHYVATTPGLSIYEHYLDETARMRAYTLSEAEEKLLAMASDPLSKFDSVFTAIDSSDLQFGRIVDETGVEVELTTSRYGAFLHSTDRRVRKDAWTQLFEGYQTLNHTLAANYEGHVKSRVFFARARGFDSRLQQATYTNAIPIEVFNNLITAVRAGSGPLQRYLKLRESALGVDRLEVWDMYAPIVEPSLANISFDEAKNIVAEALTPLGDEYLDIYWKGFDEGWVDALANRGKRGGAYSWGTYTSKPYLSMNFEGTLNNVSTLAHEYGHSIHSYLTRNTQPQVYGDYRTF
;
A
#
# COMPACT_ATOMS: atom_id res chain seq x y z
N LEU A 1 26.59 3.24 -2.96
CA LEU A 1 25.65 2.35 -3.64
C LEU A 1 26.08 2.04 -5.07
N ILE A 2 26.22 3.03 -5.96
CA ILE A 2 26.58 2.84 -7.39
C ILE A 2 27.83 1.95 -7.54
N ALA A 3 28.83 2.11 -6.68
CA ALA A 3 30.03 1.29 -6.68
C ALA A 3 29.80 -0.19 -6.28
N LEU A 4 28.66 -0.51 -5.68
CA LEU A 4 28.29 -1.88 -5.26
C LEU A 4 27.48 -2.62 -6.34
N LEU A 5 26.81 -1.92 -7.27
CA LEU A 5 25.99 -2.56 -8.30
C LEU A 5 26.79 -3.54 -9.20
N PRO A 6 28.06 -3.27 -9.57
CA PRO A 6 28.85 -4.24 -10.32
C PRO A 6 29.05 -5.57 -9.61
N SER A 7 29.14 -5.60 -8.27
CA SER A 7 29.32 -6.86 -7.52
C SER A 7 28.15 -7.83 -7.66
N ILE A 8 26.94 -7.32 -7.93
CA ILE A 8 25.77 -8.15 -8.25
C ILE A 8 25.91 -8.72 -9.67
N ALA A 9 26.35 -7.90 -10.61
CA ALA A 9 26.52 -8.30 -12.01
C ALA A 9 27.58 -9.40 -12.19
N ASP A 10 28.53 -9.52 -11.27
CA ASP A 10 29.57 -10.56 -11.29
C ASP A 10 29.00 -11.98 -11.16
N TYR A 11 27.77 -12.13 -10.65
CA TYR A 11 27.10 -13.42 -10.55
C TYR A 11 26.34 -13.84 -11.82
N ARG A 12 26.18 -12.95 -12.78
CA ARG A 12 25.49 -13.24 -14.05
C ARG A 12 26.16 -14.38 -14.79
N GLY A 13 25.35 -15.36 -15.24
CA GLY A 13 25.79 -16.57 -15.91
C GLY A 13 26.41 -17.61 -14.97
N ARG A 14 26.28 -17.45 -13.65
CA ARG A 14 26.95 -18.29 -12.66
C ARG A 14 26.03 -18.90 -11.61
N LEU A 15 24.73 -18.50 -11.55
CA LEU A 15 23.81 -18.97 -10.51
C LEU A 15 23.61 -20.50 -10.56
N GLY A 16 23.72 -21.10 -11.72
CA GLY A 16 23.60 -22.54 -11.91
C GLY A 16 24.89 -23.35 -11.70
N ASN A 17 26.02 -22.74 -11.32
CA ASN A 17 27.27 -23.45 -11.14
C ASN A 17 27.23 -24.40 -9.94
N ASP A 18 26.81 -23.88 -8.80
CA ASP A 18 26.66 -24.64 -7.53
C ASP A 18 25.82 -23.84 -6.53
N GLY A 19 25.33 -24.52 -5.46
CA GLY A 19 24.50 -23.91 -4.45
C GLY A 19 25.22 -22.82 -3.63
N SER A 20 26.53 -22.89 -3.46
CA SER A 20 27.31 -21.89 -2.73
C SER A 20 27.39 -20.58 -3.51
N THR A 21 27.53 -20.68 -4.83
CA THR A 21 27.47 -19.51 -5.73
C THR A 21 26.09 -18.87 -5.73
N LEU A 22 25.02 -19.66 -5.75
CA LEU A 22 23.64 -19.16 -5.65
C LEU A 22 23.40 -18.44 -4.32
N LEU A 23 23.81 -19.05 -3.20
CA LEU A 23 23.69 -18.43 -1.88
C LEU A 23 24.45 -17.12 -1.80
N ALA A 24 25.69 -17.08 -2.23
CA ALA A 24 26.51 -15.87 -2.23
C ALA A 24 25.91 -14.75 -3.10
N ALA A 25 25.28 -15.10 -4.22
CA ALA A 25 24.55 -14.15 -5.05
C ALA A 25 23.35 -13.54 -4.32
N ILE A 26 22.53 -14.37 -3.66
CA ILE A 26 21.37 -13.92 -2.88
C ILE A 26 21.81 -12.98 -1.74
N GLU A 27 22.83 -13.38 -0.99
CA GLU A 27 23.36 -12.57 0.12
C GLU A 27 23.95 -11.23 -0.35
N ALA A 28 24.68 -11.22 -1.47
CA ALA A 28 25.20 -10.00 -2.07
C ALA A 28 24.07 -9.06 -2.54
N ILE A 29 23.02 -9.60 -3.12
CA ILE A 29 21.82 -8.85 -3.53
C ILE A 29 21.15 -8.23 -2.30
N GLN A 30 20.91 -8.99 -1.23
CA GLN A 30 20.26 -8.50 0.00
C GLN A 30 21.08 -7.41 0.68
N ALA A 31 22.41 -7.53 0.69
CA ALA A 31 23.28 -6.49 1.25
C ALA A 31 23.12 -5.15 0.53
N VAL A 32 23.06 -5.18 -0.80
CA VAL A 32 22.85 -3.97 -1.61
C VAL A 32 21.42 -3.46 -1.48
N GLU A 33 20.43 -4.35 -1.50
CA GLU A 33 19.01 -4.04 -1.31
C GLU A 33 18.77 -3.29 0.01
N THR A 34 19.39 -3.72 1.10
CA THR A 34 19.32 -3.04 2.40
C THR A 34 19.73 -1.58 2.30
N ILE A 35 20.83 -1.29 1.61
CA ILE A 35 21.32 0.09 1.44
C ILE A 35 20.35 0.91 0.59
N VAL A 36 19.89 0.33 -0.52
CA VAL A 36 18.93 0.98 -1.43
C VAL A 36 17.62 1.29 -0.72
N ALA A 37 17.08 0.30 0.01
CA ALA A 37 15.83 0.45 0.75
C ALA A 37 15.92 1.54 1.82
N ASN A 38 17.03 1.56 2.58
CA ASN A 38 17.26 2.58 3.60
C ASN A 38 17.31 3.99 3.00
N LEU A 39 18.02 4.17 1.88
CA LEU A 39 18.07 5.46 1.19
C LEU A 39 16.71 5.88 0.65
N TYR A 40 15.98 4.95 0.04
CA TYR A 40 14.68 5.19 -0.54
C TYR A 40 13.64 5.59 0.51
N VAL A 41 13.54 4.81 1.60
CA VAL A 41 12.60 5.06 2.68
C VAL A 41 12.93 6.34 3.41
N TYR A 42 14.20 6.59 3.75
CA TYR A 42 14.62 7.83 4.40
C TYR A 42 14.27 9.06 3.57
N ALA A 43 14.62 9.06 2.28
CA ALA A 43 14.33 10.18 1.39
C ALA A 43 12.83 10.39 1.20
N GLY A 44 12.06 9.29 1.12
CA GLY A 44 10.60 9.33 1.04
C GLY A 44 9.96 9.91 2.29
N LEU A 45 10.35 9.43 3.49
CA LEU A 45 9.84 9.95 4.76
C LEU A 45 10.12 11.45 4.91
N LYS A 46 11.35 11.90 4.58
CA LYS A 46 11.70 13.33 4.62
C LYS A 46 10.92 14.17 3.63
N ASN A 47 10.60 13.65 2.46
CA ASN A 47 9.77 14.34 1.50
C ASN A 47 8.29 14.40 1.96
N PHE A 48 7.78 13.35 2.59
CA PHE A 48 6.39 13.26 3.03
C PHE A 48 6.10 14.06 4.31
N GLU A 49 7.11 14.34 5.12
CA GLU A 49 7.04 15.23 6.28
C GLU A 49 6.65 16.67 5.87
N ASP A 50 7.23 17.18 4.77
CA ASP A 50 6.84 18.45 4.16
C ASP A 50 7.19 18.48 2.66
N THR A 51 6.19 18.24 1.83
CA THR A 51 6.33 18.19 0.36
C THR A 51 6.68 19.54 -0.30
N ARG A 52 6.62 20.66 0.45
CA ARG A 52 7.00 21.99 -0.02
C ARG A 52 8.51 22.20 -0.06
N ILE A 53 9.26 21.36 0.61
CA ILE A 53 10.73 21.43 0.64
C ILE A 53 11.28 20.77 -0.62
N SER A 54 11.57 21.59 -1.64
CA SER A 54 12.01 21.11 -2.96
C SER A 54 13.30 20.26 -2.91
N GLU A 55 14.19 20.51 -1.94
CA GLU A 55 15.40 19.71 -1.74
C GLU A 55 15.08 18.27 -1.33
N ASN A 56 14.07 18.06 -0.47
CA ASN A 56 13.61 16.73 -0.09
C ASN A 56 12.97 15.99 -1.28
N GLY A 57 12.19 16.69 -2.10
CA GLY A 57 11.65 16.16 -3.35
C GLY A 57 12.74 15.72 -4.33
N ALA A 58 13.78 16.53 -4.49
CA ALA A 58 14.92 16.20 -5.34
C ALA A 58 15.68 14.97 -4.83
N ARG A 59 15.94 14.88 -3.53
CA ARG A 59 16.58 13.70 -2.89
C ARG A 59 15.74 12.44 -3.05
N PHE A 60 14.42 12.54 -2.92
CA PHE A 60 13.54 11.38 -3.12
C PHE A 60 13.55 10.92 -4.59
N SER A 61 13.54 11.85 -5.55
CA SER A 61 13.69 11.52 -6.98
C SER A 61 15.03 10.86 -7.29
N GLU A 62 16.12 11.30 -6.66
CA GLU A 62 17.43 10.65 -6.77
C GLU A 62 17.39 9.22 -6.20
N ALA A 63 16.79 9.02 -5.03
CA ALA A 63 16.63 7.69 -4.43
C ALA A 63 15.80 6.74 -5.31
N GLN A 64 14.75 7.26 -5.97
CA GLN A 64 13.98 6.50 -6.96
C GLN A 64 14.83 6.09 -8.17
N GLY A 65 15.69 6.99 -8.65
CA GLY A 65 16.64 6.68 -9.73
C GLY A 65 17.65 5.59 -9.33
N LEU A 66 18.17 5.64 -8.11
CA LEU A 66 19.06 4.61 -7.57
C LEU A 66 18.35 3.25 -7.42
N TYR A 67 17.10 3.25 -6.96
CA TYR A 67 16.29 2.03 -6.90
C TYR A 67 16.08 1.41 -8.29
N SER A 68 15.79 2.25 -9.30
CA SER A 68 15.65 1.79 -10.68
C SER A 68 16.95 1.17 -11.23
N GLN A 69 18.12 1.76 -10.92
CA GLN A 69 19.41 1.19 -11.32
C GLN A 69 19.69 -0.16 -10.65
N PHE A 70 19.33 -0.30 -9.37
CA PHE A 70 19.39 -1.57 -8.65
C PHE A 70 18.51 -2.64 -9.32
N GLN A 71 17.27 -2.33 -9.64
CA GLN A 71 16.36 -3.26 -10.32
C GLN A 71 16.91 -3.67 -11.71
N GLN A 72 17.52 -2.75 -12.44
CA GLN A 72 18.18 -3.08 -13.71
C GLN A 72 19.37 -4.02 -13.53
N ALA A 73 20.16 -3.85 -12.46
CA ALA A 73 21.27 -4.74 -12.15
C ALA A 73 20.78 -6.16 -11.80
N LEU A 74 19.57 -6.30 -11.23
CA LEU A 74 18.95 -7.58 -10.89
C LEU A 74 18.23 -8.27 -12.05
N ALA A 75 18.05 -7.64 -13.20
CA ALA A 75 17.18 -8.15 -14.26
C ALA A 75 17.57 -9.56 -14.77
N PHE A 76 18.82 -9.97 -14.60
CA PHE A 76 19.30 -11.31 -14.97
C PHE A 76 18.89 -12.41 -13.97
N PHE A 77 18.65 -12.05 -12.70
CA PHE A 77 18.56 -13.03 -11.60
C PHE A 77 17.40 -14.03 -11.78
N SER A 78 16.19 -13.55 -11.94
CA SER A 78 15.03 -14.44 -12.08
C SER A 78 15.09 -15.30 -13.35
N PRO A 79 15.38 -14.79 -14.56
CA PRO A 79 15.53 -15.62 -15.75
C PRO A 79 16.62 -16.69 -15.60
N GLU A 80 17.76 -16.34 -15.01
CA GLU A 80 18.85 -17.27 -14.81
C GLU A 80 18.54 -18.33 -13.74
N LEU A 81 17.95 -17.92 -12.61
CA LEU A 81 17.46 -18.86 -11.60
C LEU A 81 16.44 -19.85 -12.19
N LEU A 82 15.52 -19.36 -13.02
CA LEU A 82 14.52 -20.19 -13.69
C LEU A 82 15.10 -21.11 -14.76
N SER A 83 16.31 -20.86 -15.25
CA SER A 83 17.01 -21.75 -16.17
C SER A 83 17.64 -22.97 -15.46
N ILE A 84 17.83 -22.91 -14.15
CA ILE A 84 18.34 -24.05 -13.36
C ILE A 84 17.25 -25.14 -13.31
N PRO A 85 17.58 -26.40 -13.65
CA PRO A 85 16.64 -27.51 -13.53
C PRO A 85 16.11 -27.66 -12.09
N GLU A 86 14.84 -28.02 -11.95
CA GLU A 86 14.17 -28.09 -10.61
C GLU A 86 14.89 -29.08 -9.67
N ASP A 87 15.27 -30.26 -10.16
CA ASP A 87 15.99 -31.26 -9.37
C ASP A 87 17.35 -30.71 -8.91
N THR A 88 18.04 -29.92 -9.76
CA THR A 88 19.31 -29.28 -9.41
C THR A 88 19.12 -28.21 -8.34
N LEU A 89 18.10 -27.37 -8.47
CA LEU A 89 17.78 -26.36 -7.48
C LEU A 89 17.40 -26.98 -6.14
N ALA A 90 16.56 -28.01 -6.13
CA ALA A 90 16.20 -28.77 -4.95
C ALA A 90 17.43 -29.41 -4.29
N HIS A 91 18.34 -29.98 -5.09
CA HIS A 91 19.62 -30.49 -4.60
C HIS A 91 20.47 -29.39 -3.94
N TYR A 92 20.57 -28.21 -4.52
CA TYR A 92 21.29 -27.07 -3.93
C TYR A 92 20.70 -26.68 -2.59
N VAL A 93 19.36 -26.55 -2.50
CA VAL A 93 18.66 -26.22 -1.24
C VAL A 93 18.94 -27.26 -0.16
N ALA A 94 18.92 -28.56 -0.50
CA ALA A 94 19.13 -29.65 0.44
C ALA A 94 20.58 -29.80 0.92
N THR A 95 21.58 -29.43 0.08
CA THR A 95 22.99 -29.74 0.35
C THR A 95 23.85 -28.54 0.71
N THR A 96 23.39 -27.32 0.44
CA THR A 96 24.17 -26.10 0.71
C THR A 96 23.75 -25.51 2.05
N PRO A 97 24.64 -25.49 3.07
CA PRO A 97 24.34 -24.87 4.35
C PRO A 97 23.90 -23.40 4.19
N GLY A 98 22.75 -23.05 4.81
CA GLY A 98 22.19 -21.69 4.73
C GLY A 98 21.24 -21.44 3.57
N LEU A 99 21.28 -22.21 2.49
CA LEU A 99 20.37 -22.00 1.35
C LEU A 99 18.91 -22.42 1.66
N SER A 100 18.72 -23.35 2.60
CA SER A 100 17.37 -23.76 3.06
C SER A 100 16.52 -22.61 3.64
N ILE A 101 17.16 -21.56 4.14
CA ILE A 101 16.46 -20.33 4.58
C ILE A 101 15.66 -19.70 3.42
N TYR A 102 16.15 -19.85 2.19
CA TYR A 102 15.57 -19.25 0.99
C TYR A 102 14.64 -20.19 0.22
N GLU A 103 14.34 -21.39 0.73
CA GLU A 103 13.52 -22.41 0.05
C GLU A 103 12.19 -21.84 -0.44
N HIS A 104 11.43 -21.19 0.43
CA HIS A 104 10.15 -20.59 0.07
C HIS A 104 10.30 -19.47 -0.99
N TYR A 105 11.30 -18.62 -0.86
CA TYR A 105 11.59 -17.58 -1.84
C TYR A 105 11.94 -18.15 -3.22
N LEU A 106 12.73 -19.23 -3.24
CA LEU A 106 13.10 -19.92 -4.47
C LEU A 106 11.90 -20.64 -5.10
N ASP A 107 11.04 -21.26 -4.28
CA ASP A 107 9.79 -21.87 -4.74
C ASP A 107 8.81 -20.84 -5.32
N GLU A 108 8.65 -19.68 -4.67
CA GLU A 108 7.83 -18.57 -5.20
C GLU A 108 8.34 -18.10 -6.56
N THR A 109 9.65 -17.97 -6.69
CA THR A 109 10.26 -17.59 -7.97
C THR A 109 10.10 -18.71 -9.01
N ALA A 110 10.34 -19.96 -8.65
CA ALA A 110 10.19 -21.12 -9.52
C ALA A 110 8.75 -21.29 -10.03
N ARG A 111 7.76 -20.99 -9.20
CA ARG A 111 6.34 -21.02 -9.59
C ARG A 111 6.01 -20.13 -10.78
N MET A 112 6.74 -19.00 -10.94
CA MET A 112 6.56 -18.10 -12.08
C MET A 112 7.13 -18.64 -13.41
N ARG A 113 7.85 -19.77 -13.41
CA ARG A 113 8.50 -20.35 -14.60
C ARG A 113 7.55 -20.50 -15.77
N ALA A 114 6.32 -21.00 -15.54
CA ALA A 114 5.32 -21.20 -16.60
C ALA A 114 4.85 -19.90 -17.27
N TYR A 115 5.05 -18.76 -16.63
CA TYR A 115 4.61 -17.43 -17.06
C TYR A 115 5.76 -16.45 -17.33
N THR A 116 6.99 -16.94 -17.25
CA THR A 116 8.20 -16.18 -17.58
C THR A 116 8.52 -16.39 -19.04
N LEU A 117 8.68 -15.30 -19.76
CA LEU A 117 8.95 -15.30 -21.21
C LEU A 117 10.46 -15.30 -21.49
N SER A 118 10.83 -15.33 -22.77
CA SER A 118 12.22 -15.16 -23.17
C SER A 118 12.76 -13.78 -22.72
N GLU A 119 14.07 -13.67 -22.56
CA GLU A 119 14.71 -12.41 -22.15
C GLU A 119 14.33 -11.23 -23.07
N ALA A 120 14.23 -11.47 -24.39
CA ALA A 120 13.85 -10.46 -25.36
C ALA A 120 12.39 -9.98 -25.16
N GLU A 121 11.47 -10.91 -24.88
CA GLU A 121 10.06 -10.62 -24.64
C GLU A 121 9.87 -9.91 -23.29
N GLU A 122 10.56 -10.37 -22.23
CA GLU A 122 10.57 -9.70 -20.92
C GLU A 122 11.08 -8.27 -21.03
N LYS A 123 12.14 -8.05 -21.81
CA LYS A 123 12.65 -6.70 -22.06
C LYS A 123 11.63 -5.82 -22.77
N LEU A 124 10.90 -6.36 -23.77
CA LEU A 124 9.85 -5.61 -24.44
C LEU A 124 8.68 -5.27 -23.48
N LEU A 125 8.27 -6.21 -22.63
CA LEU A 125 7.22 -5.96 -21.64
C LEU A 125 7.68 -4.91 -20.61
N ALA A 126 8.94 -4.96 -20.20
CA ALA A 126 9.52 -3.96 -19.29
C ALA A 126 9.51 -2.56 -19.94
N MET A 127 9.88 -2.44 -21.22
CA MET A 127 9.82 -1.18 -21.97
C MET A 127 8.38 -0.68 -22.14
N ALA A 128 7.39 -1.58 -22.35
CA ALA A 128 5.99 -1.23 -22.45
C ALA A 128 5.36 -0.80 -21.11
N SER A 129 5.97 -1.18 -19.99
CA SER A 129 5.43 -0.90 -18.65
C SER A 129 5.33 0.59 -18.36
N ASP A 130 6.34 1.39 -18.71
CA ASP A 130 6.32 2.82 -18.45
C ASP A 130 5.15 3.55 -19.14
N PRO A 131 5.00 3.51 -20.47
CA PRO A 131 3.87 4.19 -21.12
C PRO A 131 2.51 3.61 -20.70
N LEU A 132 2.41 2.30 -20.46
CA LEU A 132 1.15 1.66 -20.07
C LEU A 132 0.79 1.84 -18.58
N SER A 133 1.67 2.38 -17.75
CA SER A 133 1.39 2.75 -16.35
C SER A 133 0.87 4.18 -16.19
N LYS A 134 0.89 5.02 -17.23
CA LYS A 134 0.56 6.44 -17.13
C LYS A 134 -0.91 6.75 -16.86
N PHE A 135 -1.80 5.77 -17.02
CA PHE A 135 -3.24 5.95 -16.72
C PHE A 135 -3.51 6.36 -15.27
N ASP A 136 -2.72 5.85 -14.34
CA ASP A 136 -2.77 6.23 -12.92
C ASP A 136 -2.36 7.69 -12.72
N SER A 137 -1.31 8.13 -13.41
CA SER A 137 -0.84 9.52 -13.36
C SER A 137 -1.85 10.50 -13.96
N VAL A 138 -2.54 10.08 -15.05
CA VAL A 138 -3.60 10.89 -15.69
C VAL A 138 -4.77 11.05 -14.71
N PHE A 139 -5.21 9.97 -14.04
CA PHE A 139 -6.27 10.06 -13.04
C PHE A 139 -5.86 10.98 -11.88
N THR A 140 -4.65 10.80 -11.36
CA THR A 140 -4.14 11.62 -10.25
C THR A 140 -4.07 13.09 -10.63
N ALA A 141 -3.63 13.44 -11.85
CA ALA A 141 -3.60 14.82 -12.31
C ALA A 141 -5.00 15.44 -12.39
N ILE A 142 -5.97 14.70 -12.93
CA ILE A 142 -7.37 15.12 -12.98
C ILE A 142 -7.92 15.32 -11.57
N ASP A 143 -7.80 14.32 -10.71
CA ASP A 143 -8.40 14.28 -9.37
C ASP A 143 -7.81 15.31 -8.41
N SER A 144 -6.49 15.47 -8.45
CA SER A 144 -5.77 16.29 -7.47
C SER A 144 -5.47 17.71 -7.94
N SER A 145 -5.58 17.99 -9.26
CA SER A 145 -5.13 19.26 -9.83
C SER A 145 -6.15 19.96 -10.72
N ASP A 146 -6.79 19.22 -11.62
CA ASP A 146 -7.61 19.82 -12.68
C ASP A 146 -9.08 19.99 -12.27
N LEU A 147 -9.63 19.03 -11.48
CA LEU A 147 -11.01 19.08 -11.02
C LEU A 147 -11.20 20.12 -9.92
N GLN A 148 -12.20 20.97 -10.13
CA GLN A 148 -12.70 21.92 -9.14
C GLN A 148 -14.17 21.60 -8.87
N PHE A 149 -14.51 21.39 -7.60
CA PHE A 149 -15.85 20.98 -7.20
C PHE A 149 -16.75 22.16 -6.80
N GLY A 150 -16.25 23.40 -6.97
CA GLY A 150 -17.02 24.59 -6.65
C GLY A 150 -17.17 24.84 -5.16
N ARG A 151 -18.29 25.44 -4.76
CA ARG A 151 -18.54 25.87 -3.37
C ARG A 151 -19.92 25.39 -2.91
N ILE A 152 -20.03 25.10 -1.64
CA ILE A 152 -21.30 24.75 -0.96
C ILE A 152 -21.53 25.69 0.21
N VAL A 153 -22.77 25.80 0.67
CA VAL A 153 -23.10 26.52 1.90
C VAL A 153 -23.09 25.54 3.06
N ASP A 154 -22.25 25.76 4.08
CA ASP A 154 -22.16 24.93 5.26
C ASP A 154 -23.39 25.06 6.20
N GLU A 155 -23.37 24.36 7.33
CA GLU A 155 -24.45 24.42 8.34
C GLU A 155 -24.56 25.77 9.05
N THR A 156 -23.54 26.63 8.98
CA THR A 156 -23.55 27.99 9.56
C THR A 156 -24.04 29.05 8.57
N GLY A 157 -24.30 28.65 7.32
CA GLY A 157 -24.72 29.55 6.24
C GLY A 157 -23.55 30.20 5.50
N VAL A 158 -22.32 29.78 5.75
CA VAL A 158 -21.11 30.30 5.10
C VAL A 158 -20.82 29.50 3.83
N GLU A 159 -20.51 30.23 2.76
CA GLU A 159 -20.10 29.61 1.50
C GLU A 159 -18.62 29.18 1.58
N VAL A 160 -18.38 27.88 1.44
CA VAL A 160 -17.07 27.25 1.56
C VAL A 160 -16.70 26.45 0.32
N GLU A 161 -15.42 26.42 -0.02
CA GLU A 161 -14.91 25.65 -1.14
C GLU A 161 -14.98 24.13 -0.84
N LEU A 162 -15.51 23.36 -1.78
CA LEU A 162 -15.52 21.91 -1.72
C LEU A 162 -14.23 21.35 -2.31
N THR A 163 -13.54 20.55 -1.51
CA THR A 163 -12.37 19.77 -1.93
C THR A 163 -12.57 18.31 -1.55
N THR A 164 -11.83 17.40 -2.18
CA THR A 164 -11.87 15.95 -1.83
C THR A 164 -11.58 15.70 -0.34
N SER A 165 -10.66 16.46 0.24
CA SER A 165 -10.33 16.36 1.68
C SER A 165 -11.47 16.85 2.59
N ARG A 166 -12.19 17.91 2.20
CA ARG A 166 -13.33 18.44 2.98
C ARG A 166 -14.62 17.64 2.79
N TYR A 167 -14.75 16.95 1.67
CA TYR A 167 -15.94 16.16 1.35
C TYR A 167 -16.31 15.19 2.48
N GLY A 168 -15.33 14.46 3.01
CA GLY A 168 -15.55 13.56 4.13
C GLY A 168 -16.14 14.27 5.36
N ALA A 169 -15.61 15.44 5.72
CA ALA A 169 -16.13 16.22 6.85
C ALA A 169 -17.58 16.66 6.62
N PHE A 170 -17.93 17.12 5.42
CA PHE A 170 -19.31 17.52 5.10
C PHE A 170 -20.30 16.35 5.15
N LEU A 171 -19.89 15.13 4.83
CA LEU A 171 -20.75 13.95 4.97
C LEU A 171 -21.07 13.59 6.42
N HIS A 172 -20.29 14.08 7.39
CA HIS A 172 -20.57 13.94 8.82
C HIS A 172 -21.40 15.09 9.40
N SER A 173 -21.75 16.12 8.60
CA SER A 173 -22.62 17.20 9.05
C SER A 173 -23.99 16.66 9.51
N THR A 174 -24.55 17.24 10.58
CA THR A 174 -25.93 16.94 11.03
C THR A 174 -26.97 17.49 10.06
N ASP A 175 -26.64 18.54 9.27
CA ASP A 175 -27.50 19.10 8.24
C ASP A 175 -27.50 18.23 6.98
N ARG A 176 -28.66 17.59 6.71
CA ARG A 176 -28.85 16.73 5.53
C ARG A 176 -28.64 17.47 4.22
N ARG A 177 -28.97 18.78 4.16
CA ARG A 177 -28.75 19.63 2.98
C ARG A 177 -27.27 19.71 2.67
N VAL A 178 -26.42 20.01 3.66
CA VAL A 178 -24.96 20.10 3.49
C VAL A 178 -24.39 18.79 2.96
N ARG A 179 -24.78 17.66 3.52
CA ARG A 179 -24.34 16.34 3.04
C ARG A 179 -24.72 16.09 1.59
N LYS A 180 -25.99 16.40 1.24
CA LYS A 180 -26.50 16.23 -0.13
C LYS A 180 -25.79 17.18 -1.10
N ASP A 181 -25.61 18.44 -0.75
CA ASP A 181 -24.97 19.43 -1.58
C ASP A 181 -23.51 19.05 -1.85
N ALA A 182 -22.77 18.62 -0.81
CA ALA A 182 -21.40 18.14 -0.94
C ALA A 182 -21.32 16.93 -1.88
N TRP A 183 -22.20 15.94 -1.69
CA TRP A 183 -22.24 14.76 -2.57
C TRP A 183 -22.57 15.12 -4.01
N THR A 184 -23.61 15.91 -4.21
CA THR A 184 -24.07 16.31 -5.54
C THR A 184 -22.97 17.07 -6.28
N GLN A 185 -22.39 18.08 -5.62
CA GLN A 185 -21.39 18.93 -6.22
C GLN A 185 -20.10 18.17 -6.57
N LEU A 186 -19.67 17.23 -5.72
CA LEU A 186 -18.51 16.39 -6.00
C LEU A 186 -18.74 15.54 -7.26
N PHE A 187 -19.87 14.82 -7.31
CA PHE A 187 -20.14 13.91 -8.43
C PHE A 187 -20.48 14.65 -9.72
N GLU A 188 -21.11 15.82 -9.66
CA GLU A 188 -21.27 16.70 -10.83
C GLU A 188 -19.92 17.13 -11.39
N GLY A 189 -18.95 17.46 -10.52
CA GLY A 189 -17.57 17.73 -10.94
C GLY A 189 -16.97 16.57 -11.75
N TYR A 190 -17.04 15.35 -11.24
CA TYR A 190 -16.56 14.18 -11.98
C TYR A 190 -17.35 13.91 -13.27
N GLN A 191 -18.66 14.16 -13.29
CA GLN A 191 -19.49 13.99 -14.48
C GLN A 191 -19.05 14.86 -15.64
N THR A 192 -18.48 16.03 -15.40
CA THR A 192 -17.95 16.91 -16.46
C THR A 192 -16.87 16.22 -17.29
N LEU A 193 -16.14 15.26 -16.71
CA LEU A 193 -15.06 14.49 -17.34
C LEU A 193 -15.40 13.01 -17.53
N ASN A 194 -16.68 12.64 -17.46
CA ASN A 194 -17.10 11.24 -17.48
C ASN A 194 -16.52 10.45 -18.67
N HIS A 195 -16.53 11.00 -19.86
CA HIS A 195 -15.98 10.32 -21.05
C HIS A 195 -14.47 10.17 -20.99
N THR A 196 -13.75 11.18 -20.46
CA THR A 196 -12.30 11.16 -20.30
C THR A 196 -11.91 10.12 -19.25
N LEU A 197 -12.60 10.12 -18.10
CA LEU A 197 -12.36 9.15 -17.03
C LEU A 197 -12.68 7.71 -17.48
N ALA A 198 -13.76 7.52 -18.21
CA ALA A 198 -14.12 6.22 -18.77
C ALA A 198 -13.05 5.70 -19.75
N ALA A 199 -12.58 6.54 -20.66
CA ALA A 199 -11.53 6.18 -21.62
C ALA A 199 -10.20 5.88 -20.92
N ASN A 200 -9.84 6.68 -19.91
CA ASN A 200 -8.65 6.45 -19.09
C ASN A 200 -8.72 5.12 -18.33
N TYR A 201 -9.86 4.83 -17.69
CA TYR A 201 -10.09 3.57 -16.99
C TYR A 201 -10.08 2.37 -17.95
N GLU A 202 -10.71 2.48 -19.12
CA GLU A 202 -10.64 1.44 -20.15
C GLU A 202 -9.20 1.17 -20.58
N GLY A 203 -8.39 2.21 -20.80
CA GLY A 203 -6.98 2.09 -21.13
C GLY A 203 -6.19 1.37 -20.04
N HIS A 204 -6.43 1.72 -18.77
CA HIS A 204 -5.84 1.05 -17.61
C HIS A 204 -6.20 -0.44 -17.58
N VAL A 205 -7.48 -0.80 -17.71
CA VAL A 205 -7.94 -2.21 -17.73
C VAL A 205 -7.30 -2.97 -18.90
N LYS A 206 -7.31 -2.39 -20.09
CA LYS A 206 -6.69 -3.01 -21.29
C LYS A 206 -5.19 -3.24 -21.11
N SER A 207 -4.47 -2.31 -20.47
CA SER A 207 -3.03 -2.48 -20.18
C SER A 207 -2.78 -3.67 -19.26
N ARG A 208 -3.60 -3.83 -18.22
CA ARG A 208 -3.50 -4.98 -17.29
C ARG A 208 -3.83 -6.30 -17.97
N VAL A 209 -4.86 -6.32 -18.81
CA VAL A 209 -5.23 -7.49 -19.60
C VAL A 209 -4.14 -7.85 -20.61
N PHE A 210 -3.51 -6.85 -21.23
CA PHE A 210 -2.37 -7.06 -22.13
C PHE A 210 -1.23 -7.83 -21.44
N PHE A 211 -0.78 -7.38 -20.26
CA PHE A 211 0.29 -8.05 -19.51
C PHE A 211 -0.09 -9.49 -19.10
N ALA A 212 -1.35 -9.71 -18.70
CA ALA A 212 -1.81 -11.06 -18.35
C ALA A 212 -1.76 -11.99 -19.56
N ARG A 213 -2.29 -11.55 -20.70
CA ARG A 213 -2.31 -12.34 -21.93
C ARG A 213 -0.93 -12.57 -22.51
N ALA A 214 -0.07 -11.55 -22.51
CA ALA A 214 1.30 -11.65 -22.99
C ALA A 214 2.09 -12.72 -22.24
N ARG A 215 1.82 -12.93 -20.95
CA ARG A 215 2.44 -13.96 -20.12
C ARG A 215 1.71 -15.32 -20.15
N GLY A 216 0.60 -15.44 -20.89
CA GLY A 216 -0.14 -16.69 -21.01
C GLY A 216 -1.10 -16.98 -19.85
N PHE A 217 -1.47 -15.99 -19.02
CA PHE A 217 -2.52 -16.17 -18.03
C PHE A 217 -3.91 -16.18 -18.70
N ASP A 218 -4.80 -17.05 -18.21
CA ASP A 218 -6.19 -17.15 -18.70
C ASP A 218 -6.98 -15.88 -18.41
N SER A 219 -6.66 -15.19 -17.30
CA SER A 219 -7.32 -13.95 -16.92
C SER A 219 -6.41 -13.04 -16.10
N ARG A 220 -6.78 -11.75 -16.02
CA ARG A 220 -6.13 -10.81 -15.10
C ARG A 220 -6.32 -11.20 -13.63
N LEU A 221 -7.46 -11.81 -13.29
CA LEU A 221 -7.71 -12.31 -11.94
C LEU A 221 -6.72 -13.42 -11.60
N GLN A 222 -6.55 -14.41 -12.48
CA GLN A 222 -5.56 -15.46 -12.29
C GLN A 222 -4.17 -14.87 -12.10
N GLN A 223 -3.73 -13.94 -12.92
CA GLN A 223 -2.43 -13.28 -12.74
C GLN A 223 -2.30 -12.59 -11.38
N ALA A 224 -3.36 -11.88 -10.95
CA ALA A 224 -3.33 -11.12 -9.70
C ALA A 224 -3.23 -12.00 -8.46
N THR A 225 -3.86 -13.17 -8.48
CA THR A 225 -3.90 -14.09 -7.35
C THR A 225 -2.72 -15.07 -7.36
N TYR A 226 -2.20 -15.42 -8.54
CA TYR A 226 -1.15 -16.41 -8.74
C TYR A 226 0.16 -16.06 -8.06
N THR A 227 0.57 -14.79 -8.12
CA THR A 227 1.82 -14.30 -7.50
C THR A 227 1.85 -14.51 -5.98
N ASN A 228 0.68 -14.51 -5.34
CA ASN A 228 0.53 -14.75 -3.90
C ASN A 228 0.06 -16.18 -3.59
N ALA A 229 0.07 -17.10 -4.56
CA ALA A 229 -0.44 -18.46 -4.44
C ALA A 229 -1.88 -18.56 -3.89
N ILE A 230 -2.72 -17.56 -4.22
CA ILE A 230 -4.12 -17.53 -3.80
C ILE A 230 -4.96 -18.23 -4.89
N PRO A 231 -5.64 -19.34 -4.60
CA PRO A 231 -6.59 -19.95 -5.53
C PRO A 231 -7.73 -18.98 -5.88
N ILE A 232 -8.17 -18.99 -7.15
CA ILE A 232 -9.30 -18.12 -7.61
C ILE A 232 -10.56 -18.39 -6.80
N GLU A 233 -10.74 -19.63 -6.33
CA GLU A 233 -11.86 -20.03 -5.48
C GLU A 233 -11.93 -19.23 -4.18
N VAL A 234 -10.79 -18.85 -3.60
CA VAL A 234 -10.75 -17.98 -2.40
C VAL A 234 -11.38 -16.63 -2.71
N PHE A 235 -11.02 -16.02 -3.84
CA PHE A 235 -11.61 -14.75 -4.29
C PHE A 235 -13.12 -14.88 -4.52
N ASN A 236 -13.56 -15.91 -5.22
CA ASN A 236 -14.97 -16.15 -5.49
C ASN A 236 -15.77 -16.46 -4.22
N ASN A 237 -15.18 -17.24 -3.30
CA ASN A 237 -15.78 -17.57 -2.02
C ASN A 237 -15.92 -16.33 -1.12
N LEU A 238 -14.93 -15.42 -1.14
CA LEU A 238 -15.03 -14.15 -0.43
C LEU A 238 -16.26 -13.35 -0.91
N ILE A 239 -16.44 -13.19 -2.22
CA ILE A 239 -17.60 -12.50 -2.77
C ILE A 239 -18.92 -13.19 -2.33
N THR A 240 -18.94 -14.52 -2.41
CA THR A 240 -20.10 -15.31 -2.01
C THR A 240 -20.42 -15.14 -0.52
N ALA A 241 -19.40 -15.23 0.34
CA ALA A 241 -19.54 -15.07 1.78
C ALA A 241 -20.02 -13.67 2.17
N VAL A 242 -19.45 -12.61 1.56
CA VAL A 242 -19.85 -11.22 1.80
C VAL A 242 -21.30 -10.99 1.38
N ARG A 243 -21.71 -11.50 0.21
CA ARG A 243 -23.11 -11.41 -0.24
C ARG A 243 -24.05 -12.17 0.69
N ALA A 244 -23.72 -13.37 1.11
CA ALA A 244 -24.51 -14.15 2.06
C ALA A 244 -24.57 -13.47 3.45
N GLY A 245 -23.49 -12.80 3.87
CA GLY A 245 -23.38 -12.05 5.11
C GLY A 245 -24.00 -10.65 5.10
N SER A 246 -24.66 -10.21 4.02
CA SER A 246 -25.19 -8.83 3.89
C SER A 246 -26.38 -8.51 4.79
N GLY A 247 -27.07 -9.52 5.37
CA GLY A 247 -28.25 -9.34 6.22
C GLY A 247 -28.03 -8.40 7.42
N PRO A 248 -26.97 -8.52 8.22
CA PRO A 248 -26.66 -7.58 9.29
C PRO A 248 -26.49 -6.14 8.80
N LEU A 249 -25.82 -5.93 7.67
CA LEU A 249 -25.65 -4.61 7.05
C LEU A 249 -27.01 -4.01 6.68
N GLN A 250 -27.89 -4.80 6.06
CA GLN A 250 -29.24 -4.34 5.70
C GLN A 250 -30.07 -3.94 6.94
N ARG A 251 -29.94 -4.68 8.05
CA ARG A 251 -30.59 -4.30 9.32
C ARG A 251 -30.02 -3.00 9.89
N TYR A 252 -28.69 -2.82 9.80
CA TYR A 252 -28.03 -1.60 10.23
C TYR A 252 -28.48 -0.38 9.40
N LEU A 253 -28.60 -0.54 8.06
CA LEU A 253 -29.10 0.53 7.19
C LEU A 253 -30.54 0.93 7.55
N LYS A 254 -31.43 -0.03 7.85
CA LYS A 254 -32.79 0.26 8.33
C LYS A 254 -32.79 0.97 9.68
N LEU A 255 -31.89 0.57 10.60
CA LEU A 255 -31.72 1.27 11.87
C LEU A 255 -31.30 2.72 11.64
N ARG A 256 -30.32 2.96 10.75
CA ARG A 256 -29.91 4.32 10.40
C ARG A 256 -31.03 5.15 9.82
N GLU A 257 -31.81 4.59 8.89
CA GLU A 257 -32.98 5.25 8.28
C GLU A 257 -33.97 5.73 9.36
N SER A 258 -34.30 4.84 10.29
CA SER A 258 -35.17 5.15 11.41
C SER A 258 -34.55 6.17 12.37
N ALA A 259 -33.28 6.03 12.74
CA ALA A 259 -32.59 6.91 13.69
C ALA A 259 -32.41 8.34 13.13
N LEU A 260 -32.18 8.46 11.83
CA LEU A 260 -32.08 9.76 11.15
C LEU A 260 -33.44 10.39 10.84
N GLY A 261 -34.55 9.66 11.02
CA GLY A 261 -35.90 10.16 10.73
C GLY A 261 -36.11 10.51 9.26
N VAL A 262 -35.52 9.76 8.36
CA VAL A 262 -35.63 9.98 6.90
C VAL A 262 -36.55 8.93 6.28
N ASP A 263 -37.34 9.32 5.28
CA ASP A 263 -38.23 8.40 4.58
C ASP A 263 -37.46 7.36 3.75
N ARG A 264 -36.26 7.74 3.30
CA ARG A 264 -35.37 6.89 2.56
C ARG A 264 -33.91 7.31 2.85
N LEU A 265 -33.11 6.30 3.17
CA LEU A 265 -31.66 6.48 3.32
C LEU A 265 -31.01 6.63 1.95
N GLU A 266 -30.26 7.72 1.77
CA GLU A 266 -29.51 8.00 0.56
C GLU A 266 -28.00 7.86 0.82
N VAL A 267 -27.19 7.84 -0.24
CA VAL A 267 -25.73 7.64 -0.12
C VAL A 267 -25.05 8.72 0.72
N TRP A 268 -25.51 9.95 0.69
CA TRP A 268 -25.01 11.05 1.53
C TRP A 268 -25.42 10.96 3.00
N ASP A 269 -26.31 10.02 3.37
CA ASP A 269 -26.73 9.79 4.76
C ASP A 269 -25.85 8.72 5.46
N MET A 270 -24.97 8.08 4.73
CA MET A 270 -24.20 6.93 5.23
C MET A 270 -23.24 7.27 6.35
N TYR A 271 -22.71 8.49 6.38
CA TYR A 271 -21.79 8.99 7.39
C TYR A 271 -22.44 9.95 8.39
N ALA A 272 -23.74 10.26 8.22
CA ALA A 272 -24.45 11.12 9.16
C ALA A 272 -24.40 10.52 10.57
N PRO A 273 -24.12 11.30 11.63
CA PRO A 273 -24.15 10.80 12.99
C PRO A 273 -25.57 10.38 13.38
N ILE A 274 -25.73 9.18 13.95
CA ILE A 274 -27.01 8.67 14.49
C ILE A 274 -27.10 8.79 16.02
N VAL A 275 -26.02 9.21 16.64
CA VAL A 275 -25.92 9.62 18.05
C VAL A 275 -25.32 11.01 18.07
N GLU A 276 -25.53 11.75 19.15
CA GLU A 276 -24.88 13.06 19.27
C GLU A 276 -23.38 12.91 19.04
N PRO A 277 -22.79 13.71 18.12
CA PRO A 277 -21.36 13.65 17.90
C PRO A 277 -20.66 13.89 19.23
N SER A 278 -19.87 12.94 19.67
CA SER A 278 -18.92 13.22 20.74
C SER A 278 -17.97 14.29 20.20
N LEU A 279 -18.11 15.52 20.69
CA LEU A 279 -17.16 16.61 20.44
C LEU A 279 -15.83 16.36 21.21
N ALA A 280 -15.49 15.10 21.41
CA ALA A 280 -14.27 14.71 22.06
C ALA A 280 -13.08 15.24 21.24
N ASN A 281 -12.57 16.38 21.64
CA ASN A 281 -11.27 16.84 21.22
C ASN A 281 -10.24 16.00 21.99
N ILE A 282 -10.04 14.76 21.51
CA ILE A 282 -9.15 13.79 22.15
C ILE A 282 -7.71 14.25 21.89
N SER A 283 -6.97 14.51 22.97
CA SER A 283 -5.54 14.80 22.84
C SER A 283 -4.79 13.55 22.31
N PHE A 284 -3.64 13.76 21.70
CA PHE A 284 -2.82 12.63 21.24
C PHE A 284 -2.37 11.71 22.39
N ASP A 285 -2.06 12.28 23.57
CA ASP A 285 -1.71 11.51 24.76
C ASP A 285 -2.89 10.67 25.28
N GLU A 286 -4.09 11.21 25.22
CA GLU A 286 -5.32 10.49 25.55
C GLU A 286 -5.59 9.35 24.56
N ALA A 287 -5.39 9.61 23.26
CA ALA A 287 -5.51 8.61 22.21
C ALA A 287 -4.54 7.42 22.43
N LYS A 288 -3.29 7.70 22.80
CA LYS A 288 -2.30 6.65 23.17
C LYS A 288 -2.84 5.74 24.28
N ASN A 289 -3.41 6.33 25.33
CA ASN A 289 -3.93 5.57 26.47
C ASN A 289 -5.17 4.74 26.08
N ILE A 290 -6.10 5.32 25.29
CA ILE A 290 -7.29 4.60 24.79
C ILE A 290 -6.87 3.38 23.96
N VAL A 291 -5.90 3.56 23.06
CA VAL A 291 -5.41 2.45 22.23
C VAL A 291 -4.69 1.41 23.10
N ALA A 292 -3.85 1.81 24.05
CA ALA A 292 -3.18 0.88 24.96
C ALA A 292 -4.19 0.05 25.77
N GLU A 293 -5.25 0.68 26.31
CA GLU A 293 -6.31 -0.03 27.02
C GLU A 293 -7.02 -1.05 26.11
N ALA A 294 -7.34 -0.65 24.88
CA ALA A 294 -7.97 -1.53 23.91
C ALA A 294 -7.07 -2.73 23.49
N LEU A 295 -5.76 -2.56 23.51
CA LEU A 295 -4.77 -3.60 23.18
C LEU A 295 -4.43 -4.52 24.34
N THR A 296 -4.89 -4.23 25.58
CA THR A 296 -4.63 -5.07 26.77
C THR A 296 -4.88 -6.58 26.57
N PRO A 297 -5.92 -7.00 25.84
CA PRO A 297 -6.14 -8.43 25.59
C PRO A 297 -5.03 -9.14 24.80
N LEU A 298 -4.13 -8.39 24.12
CA LEU A 298 -3.00 -8.94 23.38
C LEU A 298 -1.79 -9.24 24.26
N GLY A 299 -1.82 -8.86 25.54
CA GLY A 299 -0.81 -9.16 26.55
C GLY A 299 0.28 -8.11 26.69
N ASP A 300 1.06 -8.28 27.79
CA ASP A 300 2.06 -7.29 28.22
C ASP A 300 3.18 -7.13 27.20
N GLU A 301 3.66 -8.19 26.58
CA GLU A 301 4.72 -8.15 25.56
C GLU A 301 4.32 -7.24 24.38
N TYR A 302 3.06 -7.31 23.96
CA TYR A 302 2.54 -6.45 22.89
C TYR A 302 2.48 -4.98 23.31
N LEU A 303 2.05 -4.72 24.56
CA LEU A 303 1.99 -3.38 25.14
C LEU A 303 3.38 -2.78 25.36
N ASP A 304 4.37 -3.58 25.75
CA ASP A 304 5.76 -3.12 25.89
C ASP A 304 6.30 -2.64 24.53
N ILE A 305 6.02 -3.36 23.46
CA ILE A 305 6.41 -2.92 22.10
C ILE A 305 5.66 -1.65 21.70
N TYR A 306 4.37 -1.56 22.03
CA TYR A 306 3.54 -0.39 21.76
C TYR A 306 4.15 0.89 22.41
N TRP A 307 4.44 0.85 23.70
CA TRP A 307 5.02 1.99 24.40
C TRP A 307 6.46 2.30 23.97
N LYS A 308 7.26 1.27 23.75
CA LYS A 308 8.62 1.39 23.19
C LYS A 308 8.63 2.22 21.90
N GLY A 309 7.63 2.03 21.03
CA GLY A 309 7.57 2.77 19.77
C GLY A 309 7.40 4.27 19.97
N PHE A 310 6.65 4.72 20.98
CA PHE A 310 6.57 6.15 21.31
C PHE A 310 7.87 6.66 21.90
N ASP A 311 8.47 5.92 22.83
CA ASP A 311 9.74 6.30 23.47
C ASP A 311 10.88 6.40 22.45
N GLU A 312 10.88 5.56 21.45
CA GLU A 312 11.86 5.55 20.37
C GLU A 312 11.55 6.48 19.21
N GLY A 313 10.40 7.17 19.21
CA GLY A 313 10.01 8.12 18.19
C GLY A 313 9.64 7.49 16.84
N TRP A 314 8.84 6.42 16.87
CA TRP A 314 8.34 5.81 15.64
C TRP A 314 7.24 6.65 14.96
N VAL A 315 6.56 7.54 15.74
CA VAL A 315 5.30 8.17 15.32
C VAL A 315 5.50 9.67 15.06
N ASP A 316 5.17 10.08 13.85
CA ASP A 316 4.93 11.46 13.44
C ASP A 316 3.41 11.68 13.34
N ALA A 317 2.82 12.18 14.45
CA ALA A 317 1.36 12.17 14.61
C ALA A 317 0.67 13.43 14.09
N LEU A 318 1.25 14.62 14.33
CA LEU A 318 0.53 15.87 14.16
C LEU A 318 0.47 16.33 12.70
N ALA A 319 -0.68 16.90 12.33
CA ALA A 319 -0.84 17.54 11.04
C ALA A 319 0.02 18.80 10.95
N ASN A 320 0.66 19.00 9.81
CA ASN A 320 1.33 20.24 9.47
C ASN A 320 1.14 20.57 8.00
N ARG A 321 1.33 21.85 7.66
CA ARG A 321 1.23 22.30 6.29
C ARG A 321 2.28 21.64 5.42
N GLY A 322 1.85 21.02 4.32
CA GLY A 322 2.73 20.31 3.39
C GLY A 322 3.00 18.84 3.73
N LYS A 323 2.56 18.35 4.87
CA LYS A 323 2.62 16.94 5.21
C LYS A 323 1.73 16.13 4.27
N ARG A 324 2.22 14.97 3.83
CA ARG A 324 1.42 14.06 3.00
C ARG A 324 0.14 13.66 3.72
N GLY A 325 -0.98 13.70 3.00
CA GLY A 325 -2.28 13.26 3.53
C GLY A 325 -2.36 11.76 3.78
N GLY A 326 -3.35 11.37 4.59
CA GLY A 326 -3.57 9.99 5.01
C GLY A 326 -2.72 9.58 6.21
N ALA A 327 -2.64 8.26 6.43
CA ALA A 327 -1.76 7.64 7.43
C ALA A 327 -1.06 6.43 6.79
N TYR A 328 0.09 6.05 7.32
CA TYR A 328 0.82 4.86 6.89
C TYR A 328 1.88 4.46 7.93
N SER A 329 2.18 3.15 7.96
CA SER A 329 3.38 2.62 8.60
C SER A 329 4.38 2.19 7.53
N TRP A 330 5.64 2.65 7.63
CA TRP A 330 6.67 2.35 6.64
C TRP A 330 8.04 2.20 7.28
N GLY A 331 8.91 1.44 6.64
CA GLY A 331 10.27 1.21 7.11
C GLY A 331 10.99 0.19 6.24
N THR A 332 12.19 -0.20 6.69
CA THR A 332 13.01 -1.23 6.05
C THR A 332 13.32 -2.34 7.03
N TYR A 333 13.89 -3.43 6.57
CA TYR A 333 14.29 -4.55 7.45
C TYR A 333 15.23 -4.11 8.59
N THR A 334 16.10 -3.15 8.34
CA THR A 334 17.08 -2.65 9.32
C THR A 334 16.69 -1.34 10.00
N SER A 335 15.52 -0.78 9.70
CA SER A 335 15.04 0.44 10.32
C SER A 335 13.91 0.18 11.34
N LYS A 336 13.59 1.20 12.13
CA LYS A 336 12.35 1.23 12.89
C LYS A 336 11.15 1.25 11.93
N PRO A 337 9.97 0.77 12.34
CA PRO A 337 8.75 1.05 11.62
C PRO A 337 8.32 2.49 11.94
N TYR A 338 8.30 3.35 10.91
CA TYR A 338 7.88 4.75 11.06
C TYR A 338 6.41 4.88 10.68
N LEU A 339 5.64 5.43 11.60
CA LEU A 339 4.22 5.72 11.41
C LEU A 339 4.04 7.23 11.20
N SER A 340 3.37 7.61 10.12
CA SER A 340 2.95 8.99 9.88
C SER A 340 1.44 9.06 9.80
N MET A 341 0.85 10.08 10.44
CA MET A 341 -0.58 10.35 10.37
C MET A 341 -0.85 11.86 10.51
N ASN A 342 -2.09 12.26 10.24
CA ASN A 342 -2.57 13.62 10.48
C ASN A 342 -3.63 13.56 11.58
N PHE A 343 -3.18 13.62 12.84
CA PHE A 343 -4.04 13.52 14.02
C PHE A 343 -4.74 14.84 14.31
N GLU A 344 -6.07 14.82 14.32
CA GLU A 344 -6.95 15.97 14.54
C GLU A 344 -7.89 15.81 15.75
N GLY A 345 -7.65 14.82 16.62
CA GLY A 345 -8.40 14.63 17.86
C GLY A 345 -9.77 13.95 17.69
N THR A 346 -10.04 13.28 16.58
CA THR A 346 -11.29 12.56 16.36
C THR A 346 -11.19 11.08 16.79
N LEU A 347 -12.32 10.43 17.07
CA LEU A 347 -12.35 8.97 17.30
C LEU A 347 -11.84 8.18 16.09
N ASN A 348 -12.06 8.68 14.88
CA ASN A 348 -11.51 8.09 13.68
C ASN A 348 -9.97 8.11 13.69
N ASN A 349 -9.38 9.21 14.16
CA ASN A 349 -7.92 9.29 14.29
C ASN A 349 -7.38 8.32 15.36
N VAL A 350 -8.12 8.08 16.45
CA VAL A 350 -7.76 7.06 17.45
C VAL A 350 -7.76 5.67 16.81
N SER A 351 -8.80 5.34 16.03
CA SER A 351 -8.88 4.08 15.27
C SER A 351 -7.76 3.96 14.24
N THR A 352 -7.43 5.05 13.53
CA THR A 352 -6.32 5.09 12.58
C THR A 352 -4.98 4.85 13.29
N LEU A 353 -4.76 5.46 14.47
CA LEU A 353 -3.56 5.22 15.28
C LEU A 353 -3.43 3.73 15.62
N ALA A 354 -4.51 3.10 16.09
CA ALA A 354 -4.52 1.67 16.40
C ALA A 354 -4.19 0.81 15.17
N HIS A 355 -4.78 1.14 14.00
CA HIS A 355 -4.55 0.44 12.74
C HIS A 355 -3.10 0.52 12.28
N GLU A 356 -2.55 1.72 12.17
CA GLU A 356 -1.16 1.93 11.71
C GLU A 356 -0.13 1.39 12.71
N TYR A 357 -0.47 1.42 14.00
CA TYR A 357 0.39 0.81 15.01
C TYR A 357 0.39 -0.72 14.92
N GLY A 358 -0.74 -1.31 14.51
CA GLY A 358 -0.80 -2.74 14.18
C GLY A 358 0.20 -3.13 13.09
N HIS A 359 0.27 -2.35 12.02
CA HIS A 359 1.29 -2.54 10.97
C HIS A 359 2.70 -2.34 11.51
N SER A 360 2.93 -1.33 12.35
CA SER A 360 4.24 -1.05 12.94
C SER A 360 4.73 -2.20 13.81
N ILE A 361 3.88 -2.73 14.70
CA ILE A 361 4.22 -3.86 15.58
C ILE A 361 4.43 -5.13 14.75
N HIS A 362 3.57 -5.42 13.77
CA HIS A 362 3.75 -6.54 12.86
C HIS A 362 5.12 -6.47 12.17
N SER A 363 5.47 -5.33 11.57
CA SER A 363 6.78 -5.12 10.94
C SER A 363 7.93 -5.29 11.94
N TYR A 364 7.79 -4.77 13.15
CA TYR A 364 8.80 -4.91 14.20
C TYR A 364 9.02 -6.38 14.57
N LEU A 365 7.96 -7.14 14.82
CA LEU A 365 8.04 -8.56 15.16
C LEU A 365 8.60 -9.38 14.01
N THR A 366 8.14 -9.15 12.78
CA THR A 366 8.63 -9.83 11.59
C THR A 366 10.13 -9.63 11.39
N ARG A 367 10.61 -8.38 11.48
CA ARG A 367 12.04 -8.05 11.29
C ARG A 367 12.95 -8.61 12.37
N ASN A 368 12.41 -8.85 13.57
CA ASN A 368 13.16 -9.45 14.68
C ASN A 368 13.14 -10.98 14.70
N THR A 369 12.21 -11.62 13.96
CA THR A 369 12.01 -13.07 14.03
C THR A 369 12.23 -13.77 12.69
N GLN A 370 12.14 -13.07 11.58
CA GLN A 370 12.27 -13.62 10.23
C GLN A 370 13.56 -13.18 9.55
N PRO A 371 14.13 -14.00 8.66
CA PRO A 371 15.20 -13.57 7.76
C PRO A 371 14.75 -12.39 6.87
N GLN A 372 15.71 -11.61 6.39
CA GLN A 372 15.43 -10.41 5.58
C GLN A 372 14.52 -10.69 4.38
N VAL A 373 14.67 -11.82 3.71
CA VAL A 373 13.86 -12.22 2.55
C VAL A 373 12.37 -12.32 2.88
N TYR A 374 12.02 -12.50 4.15
CA TYR A 374 10.66 -12.56 4.69
C TYR A 374 10.33 -11.38 5.62
N GLY A 375 11.15 -10.34 5.58
CA GLY A 375 11.01 -9.16 6.44
C GLY A 375 9.90 -8.19 6.05
N ASP A 376 9.22 -8.45 4.93
CA ASP A 376 8.09 -7.68 4.41
C ASP A 376 6.90 -8.59 4.08
N TYR A 377 5.70 -8.02 4.03
CA TYR A 377 4.46 -8.75 3.73
C TYR A 377 3.60 -7.92 2.76
N ARG A 378 2.96 -8.59 1.81
CA ARG A 378 2.21 -7.94 0.72
C ARG A 378 0.69 -7.98 0.89
N THR A 379 0.19 -8.99 1.62
CA THR A 379 -1.25 -9.22 1.81
C THR A 379 -1.56 -9.19 3.29
N PHE A 380 -2.26 -8.14 3.70
CA PHE A 380 -2.62 -7.95 5.09
C PHE A 380 -4.02 -7.30 5.20
#